data_c2bd1a06aa4e4d24f33083a35bac5d2d
#
_entry.id   c2bd1a06aa4e4d24f33083a35bac5d2d
#
_cell.length_a   1.000
_cell.length_b   1.000
_cell.length_c   1.000
_cell.angle_alpha   90.00
_cell.angle_beta   90.00
_cell.angle_gamma   90.00
#
_symmetry.space_group_name_H-M   'P 1'
#
loop_
_entity.id
_entity.type
_entity.pdbx_description
1 polymer ?
#
loop_
_entity_poly.entity_id
_entity_poly.type
_entity_poly.pdbx_seq_one_letter_code
_entity_poly.pdbx_strand_id
1 'polypeptide(L)'
;DMNGHFSLPVAKGDVIEISYIGYAPQAITVTDSKPLKIVMKEDAEVLDEVVVTALGIKRAQKALSYNVQQVGGDAINTVKDANFINSLQGKVAGVTINNSAGGVGSASRVVMRGTKSITKDNNALYVIDGIPMFNVSFGKTEGSFATQSGSDGVADLNPDDIESINMLTGPSAAALYGNAAANGVVLINTKKGSAEK
;
A
#
# COMPACT_ATOMS: atom_id res chain seq x y z
N ASP A 1 25.67 -22.69 -21.17
CA ASP A 1 26.38 -21.81 -22.11
C ASP A 1 25.41 -20.77 -22.70
N MET A 2 25.91 -19.85 -23.52
CA MET A 2 25.08 -18.81 -24.14
C MET A 2 23.96 -19.34 -25.05
N ASN A 3 24.00 -20.61 -25.45
CA ASN A 3 22.98 -21.23 -26.30
C ASN A 3 21.95 -22.02 -25.50
N GLY A 4 22.00 -21.95 -24.18
CA GLY A 4 21.07 -22.64 -23.30
C GLY A 4 21.39 -24.12 -23.09
N HIS A 5 22.58 -24.59 -23.48
CA HIS A 5 23.00 -25.97 -23.21
C HIS A 5 23.61 -26.08 -21.83
N PHE A 6 23.15 -27.04 -21.05
CA PHE A 6 23.69 -27.35 -19.74
C PHE A 6 23.97 -28.86 -19.64
N SER A 7 24.91 -29.25 -18.81
CA SER A 7 25.22 -30.64 -18.51
C SER A 7 25.30 -30.80 -17.00
N LEU A 8 24.53 -31.70 -16.46
CA LEU A 8 24.44 -31.96 -15.03
C LEU A 8 24.58 -33.47 -14.79
N PRO A 9 25.46 -33.94 -13.88
CA PRO A 9 25.51 -35.32 -13.47
C PRO A 9 24.32 -35.59 -12.55
N VAL A 10 23.38 -36.41 -13.01
CA VAL A 10 22.15 -36.77 -12.28
C VAL A 10 21.90 -38.25 -12.36
N ALA A 11 21.29 -38.83 -11.34
CA ALA A 11 20.88 -40.23 -11.29
C ALA A 11 19.42 -40.36 -11.79
N LYS A 12 19.06 -41.56 -12.22
CA LYS A 12 17.68 -41.86 -12.57
C LYS A 12 16.77 -41.74 -11.34
N GLY A 13 15.76 -40.92 -11.41
CA GLY A 13 14.83 -40.63 -10.32
C GLY A 13 15.05 -39.29 -9.64
N ASP A 14 16.16 -38.59 -9.95
CA ASP A 14 16.40 -37.26 -9.40
C ASP A 14 15.42 -36.22 -9.97
N VAL A 15 15.05 -35.25 -9.15
CA VAL A 15 14.23 -34.11 -9.55
C VAL A 15 15.11 -32.91 -9.79
N ILE A 16 15.11 -32.41 -11.01
CA ILE A 16 15.82 -31.19 -11.38
C ILE A 16 14.82 -30.04 -11.33
N GLU A 17 15.08 -29.06 -10.52
CA GLU A 17 14.35 -27.81 -10.48
C GLU A 17 15.09 -26.76 -11.31
N ILE A 18 14.38 -26.20 -12.27
CA ILE A 18 14.90 -25.18 -13.18
C ILE A 18 14.16 -23.89 -12.93
N SER A 19 14.91 -22.86 -12.55
CA SER A 19 14.38 -21.52 -12.33
C SER A 19 15.17 -20.50 -13.15
N TYR A 20 14.48 -19.56 -13.77
CA TYR A 20 15.07 -18.44 -14.46
C TYR A 20 14.22 -17.19 -14.24
N ILE A 21 14.86 -16.02 -14.16
CA ILE A 21 14.17 -14.76 -13.90
C ILE A 21 13.17 -14.49 -15.02
N GLY A 22 11.88 -14.31 -14.66
CA GLY A 22 10.79 -14.06 -15.63
C GLY A 22 10.16 -15.33 -16.22
N TYR A 23 10.52 -16.54 -15.73
CA TYR A 23 9.92 -17.79 -16.15
C TYR A 23 9.43 -18.61 -14.96
N ALA A 24 8.32 -19.32 -15.14
CA ALA A 24 7.78 -20.20 -14.11
C ALA A 24 8.76 -21.34 -13.80
N PRO A 25 9.07 -21.60 -12.51
CA PRO A 25 9.96 -22.69 -12.14
C PRO A 25 9.33 -24.03 -12.54
N GLN A 26 10.13 -24.91 -13.10
CA GLN A 26 9.69 -26.26 -13.51
C GLN A 26 10.53 -27.32 -12.78
N ALA A 27 9.84 -28.29 -12.18
CA ALA A 27 10.48 -29.48 -11.60
C ALA A 27 10.27 -30.67 -12.57
N ILE A 28 11.35 -31.28 -13.01
CA ILE A 28 11.35 -32.41 -13.93
C ILE A 28 12.07 -33.59 -13.30
N THR A 29 11.40 -34.73 -13.25
CA THR A 29 12.03 -35.97 -12.77
C THR A 29 12.79 -36.64 -13.92
N VAL A 30 14.04 -36.96 -13.69
CA VAL A 30 14.90 -37.63 -14.69
C VAL A 30 14.49 -39.10 -14.80
N THR A 31 13.92 -39.50 -15.93
CA THR A 31 13.51 -40.88 -16.19
C THR A 31 14.51 -41.64 -17.05
N ASP A 32 15.19 -40.95 -17.98
CA ASP A 32 16.10 -41.52 -18.95
C ASP A 32 17.39 -40.68 -19.11
N SER A 33 18.46 -41.31 -19.62
CA SER A 33 19.74 -40.64 -19.95
C SER A 33 19.70 -39.89 -21.30
N LYS A 34 18.54 -39.60 -21.85
CA LYS A 34 18.40 -38.85 -23.10
C LYS A 34 18.48 -37.33 -22.86
N PRO A 35 18.96 -36.57 -23.84
CA PRO A 35 18.97 -35.11 -23.72
C PRO A 35 17.55 -34.60 -23.56
N LEU A 36 17.31 -33.87 -22.50
CA LEU A 36 16.02 -33.26 -22.18
C LEU A 36 15.96 -31.87 -22.83
N LYS A 37 14.95 -31.61 -23.64
CA LYS A 37 14.64 -30.29 -24.13
C LYS A 37 13.56 -29.67 -23.24
N ILE A 38 13.96 -28.67 -22.46
CA ILE A 38 13.08 -27.99 -21.52
C ILE A 38 12.65 -26.66 -22.11
N VAL A 39 11.35 -26.46 -22.26
CA VAL A 39 10.77 -25.19 -22.71
C VAL A 39 10.13 -24.54 -21.49
N MET A 40 10.76 -23.50 -20.98
CA MET A 40 10.21 -22.71 -19.89
C MET A 40 9.10 -21.81 -20.41
N LYS A 41 8.00 -21.72 -19.66
CA LYS A 41 6.93 -20.77 -19.94
C LYS A 41 7.28 -19.47 -19.25
N GLU A 42 7.11 -18.36 -19.96
CA GLU A 42 7.20 -17.06 -19.35
C GLU A 42 6.25 -17.00 -18.16
N ASP A 43 6.80 -16.66 -17.01
CA ASP A 43 5.99 -16.38 -15.85
C ASP A 43 5.31 -15.02 -16.07
N ALA A 44 4.14 -15.09 -16.67
CA ALA A 44 3.25 -13.95 -16.83
C ALA A 44 2.51 -13.63 -15.52
N GLU A 45 2.91 -14.21 -14.39
CA GLU A 45 2.67 -13.60 -13.09
C GLU A 45 3.54 -12.33 -12.98
N VAL A 46 3.26 -11.39 -13.87
CA VAL A 46 3.35 -9.99 -13.51
C VAL A 46 2.64 -9.95 -12.15
N LEU A 47 3.38 -9.65 -11.11
CA LEU A 47 2.81 -9.28 -9.83
C LEU A 47 1.76 -8.20 -10.17
N ASP A 48 0.54 -8.63 -10.47
CA ASP A 48 -0.58 -7.74 -10.61
C ASP A 48 -0.76 -7.16 -9.21
N GLU A 49 -0.14 -6.00 -9.01
CA GLU A 49 -0.24 -5.25 -7.79
C GLU A 49 -1.74 -5.08 -7.51
N VAL A 50 -2.23 -5.92 -6.64
CA VAL A 50 -3.64 -5.94 -6.26
C VAL A 50 -3.86 -4.83 -5.28
N VAL A 51 -4.58 -3.82 -5.70
CA VAL A 51 -4.92 -2.69 -4.85
C VAL A 51 -6.29 -2.92 -4.23
N VAL A 52 -6.40 -2.69 -2.94
CA VAL A 52 -7.70 -2.65 -2.28
C VAL A 52 -8.33 -1.30 -2.61
N THR A 53 -9.45 -1.35 -3.33
CA THR A 53 -10.24 -0.16 -3.69
C THR A 53 -11.25 0.15 -2.59
N ALA A 54 -12.08 1.16 -2.86
CA ALA A 54 -13.22 1.48 -2.00
C ALA A 54 -14.06 0.23 -1.66
N LEU A 55 -14.59 0.19 -0.46
CA LEU A 55 -15.39 -0.92 0.05
C LEU A 55 -14.64 -2.24 0.22
N GLY A 56 -13.30 -2.23 0.28
CA GLY A 56 -12.51 -3.44 0.50
C GLY A 56 -12.42 -4.40 -0.69
N ILE A 57 -12.84 -3.97 -1.88
CA ILE A 57 -12.79 -4.80 -3.08
C ILE A 57 -11.35 -4.85 -3.62
N LYS A 58 -10.79 -6.05 -3.77
CA LYS A 58 -9.46 -6.23 -4.39
C LYS A 58 -9.59 -6.18 -5.92
N ARG A 59 -8.82 -5.29 -6.56
CA ARG A 59 -8.73 -5.19 -8.03
C ARG A 59 -7.28 -5.04 -8.46
N ALA A 60 -6.96 -5.55 -9.63
CA ALA A 60 -5.66 -5.30 -10.24
C ALA A 60 -5.51 -3.81 -10.53
N GLN A 61 -4.35 -3.23 -10.22
CA GLN A 61 -4.08 -1.79 -10.42
C GLN A 61 -4.31 -1.38 -11.88
N LYS A 62 -3.96 -2.24 -12.82
CA LYS A 62 -4.20 -2.04 -14.26
C LYS A 62 -5.67 -1.94 -14.67
N ALA A 63 -6.58 -2.48 -13.85
CA ALA A 63 -8.02 -2.45 -14.09
C ALA A 63 -8.70 -1.20 -13.52
N LEU A 64 -7.94 -0.32 -12.88
CA LEU A 64 -8.45 0.92 -12.32
C LEU A 64 -8.38 2.05 -13.36
N SER A 65 -9.47 2.77 -13.51
CA SER A 65 -9.53 3.97 -14.36
C SER A 65 -8.96 5.23 -13.68
N TYR A 66 -8.41 5.09 -12.48
CA TYR A 66 -7.88 6.18 -11.67
C TYR A 66 -6.54 5.79 -11.03
N ASN A 67 -5.73 6.78 -10.75
CA ASN A 67 -4.41 6.57 -10.15
C ASN A 67 -4.55 6.27 -8.66
N VAL A 68 -4.03 5.13 -8.24
CA VAL A 68 -3.91 4.71 -6.85
C VAL A 68 -2.42 4.46 -6.57
N GLN A 69 -1.93 5.03 -5.50
CA GLN A 69 -0.58 4.74 -5.01
C GLN A 69 -0.71 3.89 -3.76
N GLN A 70 -0.06 2.74 -3.76
CA GLN A 70 -0.06 1.80 -2.66
C GLN A 70 1.28 1.82 -1.94
N VAL A 71 1.22 1.77 -0.61
CA VAL A 71 2.36 1.56 0.27
C VAL A 71 2.06 0.34 1.13
N GLY A 72 2.91 -0.68 1.04
CA GLY A 72 2.77 -1.89 1.86
C GLY A 72 3.10 -1.63 3.33
N GLY A 73 2.55 -2.45 4.23
CA GLY A 73 2.78 -2.35 5.67
C GLY A 73 4.25 -2.46 6.06
N ASP A 74 5.02 -3.31 5.35
CA ASP A 74 6.45 -3.46 5.62
C ASP A 74 7.23 -2.15 5.42
N ALA A 75 6.87 -1.39 4.39
CA ALA A 75 7.49 -0.10 4.15
C ALA A 75 7.17 0.94 5.25
N ILE A 76 6.02 0.83 5.90
CA ILE A 76 5.60 1.70 6.99
C ILE A 76 6.37 1.36 8.27
N ASN A 77 6.55 0.06 8.53
CA ASN A 77 7.19 -0.45 9.73
C ASN A 77 8.71 -0.31 9.74
N THR A 78 9.33 0.02 8.61
CA THR A 78 10.78 0.24 8.51
C THR A 78 11.26 1.40 9.39
N VAL A 79 10.46 2.46 9.50
CA VAL A 79 10.73 3.60 10.38
C VAL A 79 9.52 3.78 11.28
N LYS A 80 9.66 3.37 12.56
CA LYS A 80 8.58 3.54 13.54
C LYS A 80 8.56 4.97 14.04
N ASP A 81 7.51 5.70 13.68
CA ASP A 81 7.17 7.01 14.21
C ASP A 81 5.97 6.86 15.16
N ALA A 82 5.83 7.76 16.12
CA ALA A 82 4.67 7.81 17.02
C ALA A 82 3.35 8.01 16.27
N ASN A 83 3.40 8.67 15.10
CA ASN A 83 2.31 8.76 14.15
C ASN A 83 2.76 8.16 12.82
N PHE A 84 2.23 6.98 12.47
CA PHE A 84 2.63 6.25 11.27
C PHE A 84 2.39 7.04 9.96
N ILE A 85 1.52 8.03 9.96
CA ILE A 85 1.31 8.94 8.83
C ILE A 85 2.63 9.64 8.43
N ASN A 86 3.46 9.98 9.42
CA ASN A 86 4.75 10.61 9.14
C ASN A 86 5.71 9.69 8.38
N SER A 87 5.60 8.37 8.59
CA SER A 87 6.43 7.38 7.88
C SER A 87 6.14 7.32 6.39
N LEU A 88 5.01 7.88 5.93
CA LEU A 88 4.63 7.96 4.51
C LEU A 88 5.29 9.13 3.79
N GLN A 89 5.91 10.05 4.53
CA GLN A 89 6.58 11.21 3.94
C GLN A 89 7.71 10.75 2.99
N GLY A 90 7.69 11.25 1.78
CA GLY A 90 8.66 10.90 0.73
C GLY A 90 8.42 9.55 0.03
N LYS A 91 7.48 8.71 0.50
CA LYS A 91 7.15 7.41 -0.12
C LYS A 91 6.02 7.50 -1.14
N VAL A 92 5.25 8.58 -1.10
CA VAL A 92 4.07 8.79 -1.96
C VAL A 92 4.23 10.08 -2.75
N ALA A 93 4.10 9.99 -4.06
CA ALA A 93 4.24 11.15 -4.93
C ALA A 93 3.02 12.10 -4.82
N GLY A 94 3.28 13.40 -4.76
CA GLY A 94 2.22 14.43 -4.72
C GLY A 94 1.46 14.52 -3.39
N VAL A 95 2.03 13.95 -2.32
CA VAL A 95 1.50 14.06 -0.96
C VAL A 95 2.47 14.84 -0.10
N THR A 96 1.97 15.85 0.58
CA THR A 96 2.71 16.64 1.56
C THR A 96 2.17 16.34 2.94
N ILE A 97 3.04 15.85 3.82
CA ILE A 97 2.71 15.55 5.20
C ILE A 97 3.41 16.58 6.08
N ASN A 98 2.63 17.32 6.84
CA ASN A 98 3.13 18.31 7.77
C ASN A 98 2.77 17.87 9.19
N ASN A 99 3.78 17.70 10.00
CA ASN A 99 3.61 17.38 11.41
C ASN A 99 3.10 18.62 12.15
N SER A 100 2.20 18.42 13.10
CA SER A 100 1.77 19.50 13.96
C SER A 100 2.87 19.86 14.96
N ALA A 101 2.91 21.12 15.37
CA ALA A 101 3.80 21.61 16.43
C ALA A 101 3.39 21.15 17.85
N GLY A 102 2.33 20.36 17.98
CA GLY A 102 1.76 19.93 19.25
C GLY A 102 2.55 18.85 20.02
N GLY A 103 3.69 18.40 19.50
CA GLY A 103 4.53 17.37 20.14
C GLY A 103 4.35 15.97 19.55
N VAL A 104 4.89 14.98 20.25
CA VAL A 104 4.86 13.56 19.84
C VAL A 104 3.42 13.04 19.85
N GLY A 105 2.99 12.38 18.76
CA GLY A 105 1.62 11.84 18.63
C GLY A 105 0.56 12.86 18.27
N SER A 106 0.93 14.11 17.97
CA SER A 106 -0.02 15.12 17.50
C SER A 106 -0.48 14.84 16.08
N ALA A 107 -1.65 15.42 15.72
CA ALA A 107 -2.26 15.29 14.41
C ALA A 107 -1.29 15.66 13.28
N SER A 108 -1.25 14.85 12.23
CA SER A 108 -0.50 15.13 11.02
C SER A 108 -1.44 15.60 9.90
N ARG A 109 -1.04 16.67 9.22
CA ARG A 109 -1.80 17.18 8.09
C ARG A 109 -1.35 16.54 6.80
N VAL A 110 -2.25 15.82 6.15
CA VAL A 110 -2.02 15.18 4.85
C VAL A 110 -2.70 15.96 3.75
N VAL A 111 -1.90 16.57 2.88
CA VAL A 111 -2.39 17.37 1.74
C VAL A 111 -1.99 16.68 0.44
N MET A 112 -2.96 16.38 -0.40
CA MET A 112 -2.75 15.74 -1.69
C MET A 112 -2.83 16.76 -2.83
N ARG A 113 -1.76 16.81 -3.65
CA ARG A 113 -1.67 17.70 -4.82
C ARG A 113 -1.81 19.20 -4.48
N GLY A 114 -1.30 19.60 -3.31
CA GLY A 114 -1.30 20.99 -2.87
C GLY A 114 -2.61 21.46 -2.23
N THR A 115 -2.56 22.67 -1.67
CA THR A 115 -3.71 23.31 -1.02
C THR A 115 -4.70 23.81 -2.05
N LYS A 116 -5.95 23.42 -1.95
CA LYS A 116 -7.02 23.78 -2.89
C LYS A 116 -7.91 24.90 -2.38
N SER A 117 -8.01 25.05 -1.08
CA SER A 117 -8.86 26.06 -0.45
C SER A 117 -8.08 26.88 0.58
N ILE A 118 -8.35 28.18 0.62
CA ILE A 118 -7.77 29.09 1.62
C ILE A 118 -8.64 29.10 2.89
N THR A 119 -9.94 28.88 2.75
CA THR A 119 -10.91 29.01 3.85
C THR A 119 -11.38 27.69 4.42
N LYS A 120 -11.28 26.58 3.65
CA LYS A 120 -11.73 25.25 4.05
C LYS A 120 -10.53 24.36 4.40
N ASP A 121 -10.81 23.30 5.14
CA ASP A 121 -9.81 22.28 5.41
C ASP A 121 -9.36 21.62 4.10
N ASN A 122 -8.04 21.40 3.98
CA ASN A 122 -7.41 20.73 2.85
C ASN A 122 -6.92 19.32 3.20
N ASN A 123 -7.29 18.79 4.36
CA ASN A 123 -6.89 17.45 4.78
C ASN A 123 -7.55 16.39 3.93
N ALA A 124 -6.81 15.30 3.68
CA ALA A 124 -7.37 14.11 3.10
C ALA A 124 -8.32 13.41 4.08
N LEU A 125 -9.34 12.73 3.54
CA LEU A 125 -10.23 11.88 4.34
C LEU A 125 -9.53 10.57 4.65
N TYR A 126 -9.58 10.12 5.89
CA TYR A 126 -9.13 8.79 6.28
C TYR A 126 -10.28 7.79 6.19
N VAL A 127 -9.99 6.63 5.64
CA VAL A 127 -10.93 5.51 5.56
C VAL A 127 -10.22 4.25 6.05
N ILE A 128 -10.74 3.63 7.10
CA ILE A 128 -10.18 2.43 7.69
C ILE A 128 -11.12 1.28 7.36
N ASP A 129 -10.62 0.25 6.68
CA ASP A 129 -11.38 -0.93 6.25
C ASP A 129 -12.72 -0.60 5.57
N GLY A 130 -12.75 0.49 4.80
CA GLY A 130 -13.94 0.97 4.09
C GLY A 130 -14.83 1.92 4.88
N ILE A 131 -14.55 2.17 6.16
CA ILE A 131 -15.31 3.07 7.03
C ILE A 131 -14.63 4.45 7.03
N PRO A 132 -15.31 5.52 6.57
CA PRO A 132 -14.75 6.85 6.60
C PRO A 132 -14.68 7.38 8.04
N MET A 133 -13.49 7.85 8.41
CA MET A 133 -13.28 8.55 9.66
C MET A 133 -13.23 10.04 9.41
N PHE A 134 -14.13 10.76 10.05
CA PHE A 134 -14.10 12.21 9.98
C PHE A 134 -12.97 12.72 10.87
N ASN A 135 -12.04 13.47 10.28
CA ASN A 135 -11.03 14.22 11.01
C ASN A 135 -11.72 15.33 11.81
N VAL A 136 -12.22 14.96 12.97
CA VAL A 136 -12.68 15.95 13.93
C VAL A 136 -11.44 16.37 14.70
N SER A 137 -10.84 17.49 14.33
CA SER A 137 -9.82 18.14 15.16
C SER A 137 -10.50 18.57 16.47
N PHE A 138 -10.47 17.73 17.46
CA PHE A 138 -10.88 18.11 18.82
C PHE A 138 -9.88 19.16 19.31
N GLY A 139 -10.31 20.41 19.43
CA GLY A 139 -9.46 21.47 19.95
C GLY A 139 -9.50 22.80 19.23
N LYS A 140 -10.46 23.06 18.31
CA LYS A 140 -10.79 24.43 17.94
C LYS A 140 -11.55 25.10 19.09
N THR A 141 -10.83 25.43 20.14
CA THR A 141 -11.29 26.52 21.02
C THR A 141 -10.96 27.81 20.28
N GLU A 142 -11.99 28.50 19.79
CA GLU A 142 -11.85 29.87 19.30
C GLU A 142 -11.44 30.76 20.48
N GLY A 143 -10.18 31.09 20.57
CA GLY A 143 -9.66 31.97 21.59
C GLY A 143 -8.14 32.14 21.48
N SER A 144 -7.63 33.29 21.84
CA SER A 144 -6.21 33.68 21.76
C SER A 144 -5.21 32.77 22.51
N PHE A 145 -5.68 31.75 23.21
CA PHE A 145 -4.89 30.81 24.01
C PHE A 145 -5.12 29.35 23.64
N ALA A 146 -5.69 29.04 22.49
CA ALA A 146 -5.89 27.68 22.02
C ALA A 146 -4.56 27.05 21.56
N THR A 147 -3.81 26.46 22.50
CA THR A 147 -2.50 25.84 22.27
C THR A 147 -2.56 24.32 22.18
N GLN A 148 -3.75 23.71 22.23
CA GLN A 148 -3.86 22.27 22.08
C GLN A 148 -4.14 21.87 20.64
N SER A 149 -3.14 21.27 20.02
CA SER A 149 -3.29 20.51 18.79
C SER A 149 -3.97 19.18 19.14
N GLY A 150 -5.18 18.96 18.62
CA GLY A 150 -5.90 17.70 18.85
C GLY A 150 -5.14 16.51 18.24
N SER A 151 -5.36 15.33 18.79
CA SER A 151 -4.91 14.06 18.21
C SER A 151 -5.82 13.70 17.02
N ASP A 152 -5.25 13.13 15.98
CA ASP A 152 -6.01 12.45 14.92
C ASP A 152 -6.46 11.09 15.46
N GLY A 153 -7.73 10.71 15.25
CA GLY A 153 -8.19 9.37 15.60
C GLY A 153 -7.45 8.25 14.85
N VAL A 154 -6.69 8.61 13.84
CA VAL A 154 -5.84 7.70 13.06
C VAL A 154 -4.48 7.48 13.74
N ALA A 155 -4.02 8.42 14.57
CA ALA A 155 -2.74 8.27 15.31
C ALA A 155 -2.79 7.14 16.35
N ASP A 156 -3.98 6.75 16.79
CA ASP A 156 -4.20 5.65 17.74
C ASP A 156 -4.10 4.26 17.10
N LEU A 157 -4.01 4.17 15.76
CA LEU A 157 -3.85 2.92 15.05
C LEU A 157 -2.41 2.40 15.18
N ASN A 158 -2.29 1.12 15.56
CA ASN A 158 -0.99 0.47 15.59
C ASN A 158 -0.47 0.23 14.17
N PRO A 159 0.69 0.74 13.78
CA PRO A 159 1.26 0.51 12.45
C PRO A 159 1.53 -0.97 12.13
N ASP A 160 1.75 -1.81 13.14
CA ASP A 160 1.97 -3.24 12.96
C ASP A 160 0.70 -3.98 12.47
N ASP A 161 -0.49 -3.42 12.70
CA ASP A 161 -1.76 -3.98 12.25
C ASP A 161 -2.13 -3.56 10.82
N ILE A 162 -1.34 -2.69 10.19
CA ILE A 162 -1.60 -2.20 8.85
C ILE A 162 -1.07 -3.19 7.81
N GLU A 163 -1.94 -3.65 6.90
CA GLU A 163 -1.58 -4.46 5.73
C GLU A 163 -1.07 -3.58 4.59
N SER A 164 -1.84 -2.53 4.28
CA SER A 164 -1.50 -1.59 3.20
C SER A 164 -2.21 -0.26 3.35
N ILE A 165 -1.58 0.79 2.81
CA ILE A 165 -2.18 2.11 2.68
C ILE A 165 -2.29 2.46 1.21
N ASN A 166 -3.50 2.80 0.77
CA ASN A 166 -3.78 3.19 -0.59
C ASN A 166 -4.21 4.66 -0.63
N MET A 167 -3.58 5.44 -1.49
CA MET A 167 -3.91 6.86 -1.63
C MET A 167 -4.64 7.12 -2.93
N LEU A 168 -5.89 7.60 -2.80
CA LEU A 168 -6.73 8.01 -3.92
C LEU A 168 -6.73 9.52 -4.02
N THR A 169 -6.38 10.03 -5.19
CA THR A 169 -6.29 11.46 -5.41
C THR A 169 -7.42 11.98 -6.31
N GLY A 170 -7.89 13.19 -6.04
CA GLY A 170 -8.75 13.95 -6.93
C GLY A 170 -10.19 13.47 -7.05
N PRO A 171 -10.79 13.62 -8.25
CA PRO A 171 -12.21 13.36 -8.48
C PRO A 171 -12.66 11.94 -8.19
N SER A 172 -11.76 10.97 -8.36
CA SER A 172 -12.02 9.56 -8.10
C SER A 172 -12.35 9.27 -6.64
N ALA A 173 -11.64 9.93 -5.73
CA ALA A 173 -11.90 9.84 -4.30
C ALA A 173 -13.29 10.43 -3.97
N ALA A 174 -13.62 11.58 -4.57
CA ALA A 174 -14.92 12.23 -4.37
C ALA A 174 -16.08 11.41 -4.95
N ALA A 175 -15.86 10.70 -6.07
CA ALA A 175 -16.87 9.82 -6.65
C ALA A 175 -17.21 8.61 -5.75
N LEU A 176 -16.23 8.14 -4.96
CA LEU A 176 -16.40 6.97 -4.09
C LEU A 176 -16.91 7.33 -2.69
N TYR A 177 -16.44 8.45 -2.13
CA TYR A 177 -16.72 8.85 -0.74
C TYR A 177 -17.42 10.21 -0.62
N GLY A 178 -17.86 10.77 -1.73
CA GLY A 178 -18.60 12.04 -1.75
C GLY A 178 -17.73 13.27 -1.51
N ASN A 179 -18.37 14.38 -1.17
CA ASN A 179 -17.70 15.68 -1.03
C ASN A 179 -16.63 15.72 0.09
N ALA A 180 -16.76 14.92 1.12
CA ALA A 180 -15.76 14.82 2.19
C ALA A 180 -14.39 14.36 1.67
N ALA A 181 -14.38 13.61 0.57
CA ALA A 181 -13.18 13.10 -0.09
C ALA A 181 -12.62 14.00 -1.21
N ALA A 182 -13.14 15.22 -1.37
CA ALA A 182 -12.73 16.14 -2.43
C ALA A 182 -11.21 16.46 -2.39
N ASN A 183 -10.59 16.40 -1.22
CA ASN A 183 -9.17 16.64 -1.03
C ASN A 183 -8.30 15.38 -1.24
N GLY A 184 -8.93 14.23 -1.44
CA GLY A 184 -8.31 12.92 -1.54
C GLY A 184 -8.66 12.01 -0.37
N VAL A 185 -8.34 10.74 -0.51
CA VAL A 185 -8.60 9.70 0.49
C VAL A 185 -7.34 8.91 0.78
N VAL A 186 -7.10 8.66 2.05
CA VAL A 186 -6.12 7.69 2.55
C VAL A 186 -6.88 6.46 3.01
N LEU A 187 -6.81 5.39 2.22
CA LEU A 187 -7.41 4.10 2.56
C LEU A 187 -6.40 3.28 3.35
N ILE A 188 -6.74 2.93 4.56
CA ILE A 188 -5.94 2.09 5.44
C ILE A 188 -6.63 0.73 5.52
N ASN A 189 -5.92 -0.31 5.13
CA ASN A 189 -6.41 -1.68 5.26
C ASN A 189 -5.66 -2.35 6.38
N THR A 190 -6.40 -2.94 7.31
CA THR A 190 -5.81 -3.68 8.42
C THR A 190 -5.61 -5.15 8.06
N LYS A 191 -4.66 -5.79 8.72
CA LYS A 191 -4.39 -7.22 8.59
C LYS A 191 -5.59 -8.01 9.07
N LYS A 192 -6.04 -8.95 8.25
CA LYS A 192 -7.11 -9.88 8.62
C LYS A 192 -6.49 -11.16 9.14
N GLY A 193 -7.01 -11.67 10.25
CA GLY A 193 -6.61 -12.98 10.75
C GLY A 193 -6.87 -14.06 9.68
N SER A 194 -5.86 -14.84 9.32
CA SER A 194 -6.03 -16.06 8.52
C SER A 194 -6.20 -17.22 9.49
N ALA A 195 -7.30 -17.96 9.36
CA ALA A 195 -7.37 -19.27 9.98
C ALA A 195 -6.48 -20.22 9.15
N GLU A 196 -5.29 -20.51 9.64
CA GLU A 196 -4.54 -21.67 9.12
C GLU A 196 -5.37 -22.93 9.38
N LYS A 197 -5.61 -23.66 8.29
CA LYS A 197 -6.30 -24.93 8.28
C LYS A 197 -5.28 -26.04 8.23
#